data_3ad30f097179786b69c9a915746072fd
#
_entry.id   3ad30f097179786b69c9a915746072fd
#
_cell.length_a   1.000
_cell.length_b   1.000
_cell.length_c   1.000
_cell.angle_alpha   90.00
_cell.angle_beta   90.00
_cell.angle_gamma   90.00
#
_symmetry.space_group_name_H-M   'P 1'
#
loop_
_entity.id
_entity.type
_entity.pdbx_description
1 polymer ?
#
loop_
_entity_poly.entity_id
_entity_poly.type
_entity_poly.pdbx_seq_one_letter_code
_entity_poly.pdbx_strand_id
1 'polypeptide(L)'
;MKFCSNCVMPDTKPGIWLDDRGFCNACRSKEIKNKIDWDARYKDLEVIVDEIKKAKHPFYDCVVPVSGGKDSWYQAAMLAEKFNLKVLCVTLGAHLPTTEGIENLNNMIKDLNVDHIKVTIKPSVFRQIRRKCFMRQGEPNWAEHCAMFSSVVNTALIYEVPLVVWGEDIAFEFGGLQRSESSPTAIEIDKSDLTKEKTIFDWLDDDVSDRDIF
;
A
#
# COMPACT_ATOMS: atom_id res chain seq x y z
N MET A 1 -2.84 -12.87 27.92
CA MET A 1 -3.06 -11.73 27.03
C MET A 1 -2.80 -10.46 27.83
N LYS A 2 -1.86 -9.66 27.35
CA LYS A 2 -1.54 -8.36 27.94
C LYS A 2 -1.98 -7.27 26.97
N PHE A 3 -2.22 -6.08 27.48
CA PHE A 3 -2.62 -4.92 26.68
C PHE A 3 -1.61 -3.80 26.84
N CYS A 4 -1.40 -3.04 25.78
CA CYS A 4 -0.58 -1.84 25.85
C CYS A 4 -1.19 -0.82 26.81
N SER A 5 -0.39 -0.30 27.74
CA SER A 5 -0.82 0.68 28.75
C SER A 5 -1.25 2.02 28.13
N ASN A 6 -0.83 2.32 26.88
CA ASN A 6 -1.11 3.59 26.24
C ASN A 6 -2.27 3.53 25.21
N CYS A 7 -2.37 2.47 24.39
CA CYS A 7 -3.36 2.39 23.32
C CYS A 7 -4.23 1.14 23.35
N VAL A 8 -4.15 0.34 24.40
CA VAL A 8 -4.89 -0.93 24.63
C VAL A 8 -4.72 -2.00 23.52
N MET A 9 -3.69 -1.89 22.69
CA MET A 9 -3.34 -2.92 21.71
C MET A 9 -3.01 -4.24 22.42
N PRO A 10 -3.62 -5.39 22.06
CA PRO A 10 -3.28 -6.67 22.67
C PRO A 10 -1.96 -7.23 22.13
N ASP A 11 -1.23 -7.95 22.98
CA ASP A 11 0.01 -8.65 22.62
C ASP A 11 -0.23 -9.90 21.74
N THR A 12 -1.49 -10.23 21.47
CA THR A 12 -1.88 -11.35 20.61
C THR A 12 -1.86 -11.00 19.11
N LYS A 13 -1.78 -9.72 18.74
CA LYS A 13 -1.60 -9.33 17.35
C LYS A 13 -0.17 -9.73 16.91
N PRO A 14 0.00 -10.43 15.77
CA PRO A 14 1.32 -10.79 15.26
C PRO A 14 2.24 -9.55 15.13
N GLY A 15 3.51 -9.72 15.52
CA GLY A 15 4.50 -8.63 15.48
C GLY A 15 4.33 -7.53 16.52
N ILE A 16 3.35 -7.63 17.44
CA ILE A 16 3.23 -6.72 18.58
C ILE A 16 4.03 -7.25 19.77
N TRP A 17 4.82 -6.39 20.35
CA TRP A 17 5.51 -6.62 21.61
C TRP A 17 5.41 -5.39 22.52
N LEU A 18 5.48 -5.62 23.82
CA LEU A 18 5.40 -4.57 24.85
C LEU A 18 6.79 -4.34 25.46
N ASP A 19 7.18 -3.09 25.66
CA ASP A 19 8.40 -2.72 26.35
C ASP A 19 8.21 -2.80 27.88
N ASP A 20 9.28 -2.49 28.65
CA ASP A 20 9.28 -2.53 30.12
C ASP A 20 8.27 -1.55 30.74
N ARG A 21 7.83 -0.52 30.00
CA ARG A 21 6.77 0.43 30.41
C ARG A 21 5.37 -0.10 30.11
N GLY A 22 5.28 -1.25 29.44
CA GLY A 22 4.02 -1.81 28.94
C GLY A 22 3.51 -1.13 27.67
N PHE A 23 4.34 -0.40 26.92
CA PHE A 23 3.98 0.27 25.68
C PHE A 23 4.26 -0.65 24.49
N CYS A 24 3.31 -0.73 23.55
CA CYS A 24 3.53 -1.50 22.34
C CYS A 24 4.48 -0.79 21.36
N ASN A 25 5.06 -1.56 20.44
CA ASN A 25 5.97 -1.04 19.42
C ASN A 25 5.30 0.01 18.51
N ALA A 26 3.98 -0.03 18.24
CA ALA A 26 3.28 1.05 17.54
C ALA A 26 3.30 2.38 18.31
N CYS A 27 3.11 2.35 19.63
CA CYS A 27 3.23 3.55 20.46
C CYS A 27 4.67 4.09 20.49
N ARG A 28 5.66 3.21 20.47
CA ARG A 28 7.08 3.59 20.35
C ARG A 28 7.40 4.22 18.99
N SER A 29 6.84 3.69 17.91
CA SER A 29 6.98 4.32 16.58
C SER A 29 6.52 5.77 16.58
N LYS A 30 5.43 6.08 17.32
CA LYS A 30 4.99 7.47 17.50
C LYS A 30 6.03 8.35 18.21
N GLU A 31 6.73 7.81 19.22
CA GLU A 31 7.83 8.53 19.89
C GLU A 31 9.00 8.78 18.93
N ILE A 32 9.29 7.81 18.05
CA ILE A 32 10.34 7.92 17.01
C ILE A 32 9.93 8.98 15.98
N LYS A 33 8.68 8.99 15.51
CA LYS A 33 8.16 10.01 14.56
C LYS A 33 8.47 11.45 15.01
N ASN A 34 8.37 11.72 16.30
CA ASN A 34 8.63 13.05 16.86
C ASN A 34 10.12 13.45 16.83
N LYS A 35 11.02 12.50 16.57
CA LYS A 35 12.48 12.72 16.50
C LYS A 35 13.01 12.71 15.07
N ILE A 36 12.17 12.40 14.10
CA ILE A 36 12.57 12.37 12.69
C ILE A 36 12.85 13.81 12.21
N ASP A 37 13.99 14.00 11.60
CA ASP A 37 14.31 15.21 10.85
C ASP A 37 13.57 15.18 9.50
N TRP A 38 12.37 15.75 9.48
CA TRP A 38 11.53 15.76 8.29
C TRP A 38 12.10 16.61 7.16
N ASP A 39 12.91 17.61 7.46
CA ASP A 39 13.56 18.44 6.43
C ASP A 39 14.67 17.63 5.74
N ALA A 40 15.42 16.82 6.48
CA ALA A 40 16.38 15.89 5.90
C ALA A 40 15.66 14.84 5.03
N ARG A 41 14.56 14.23 5.52
CA ARG A 41 13.77 13.26 4.75
C ARG A 41 13.17 13.87 3.48
N TYR A 42 12.76 15.12 3.54
CA TYR A 42 12.27 15.82 2.36
C TYR A 42 13.38 16.01 1.31
N LYS A 43 14.60 16.34 1.74
CA LYS A 43 15.77 16.41 0.84
C LYS A 43 16.11 15.06 0.21
N ASP A 44 15.99 13.95 0.96
CA ASP A 44 16.17 12.61 0.41
C ASP A 44 15.16 12.35 -0.73
N LEU A 45 13.90 12.78 -0.55
CA LEU A 45 12.88 12.67 -1.60
C LEU A 45 13.22 13.53 -2.82
N GLU A 46 13.73 14.76 -2.61
CA GLU A 46 14.17 15.64 -3.71
C GLU A 46 15.28 14.98 -4.55
N VAL A 47 16.23 14.30 -3.91
CA VAL A 47 17.30 13.58 -4.61
C VAL A 47 16.73 12.48 -5.50
N ILE A 48 15.81 11.66 -4.98
CA ILE A 48 15.14 10.60 -5.75
C ILE A 48 14.39 11.18 -6.95
N VAL A 49 13.61 12.24 -6.73
CA VAL A 49 12.86 12.93 -7.78
C VAL A 49 13.78 13.47 -8.87
N ASP A 50 14.90 14.07 -8.50
CA ASP A 50 15.88 14.59 -9.46
C ASP A 50 16.52 13.49 -10.29
N GLU A 51 16.81 12.33 -9.71
CA GLU A 51 17.32 11.16 -10.42
C GLU A 51 16.31 10.64 -11.45
N ILE A 52 15.03 10.53 -11.06
CA ILE A 52 13.94 10.11 -11.95
C ILE A 52 13.79 11.09 -13.12
N LYS A 53 13.79 12.38 -12.87
CA LYS A 53 13.70 13.41 -13.95
C LYS A 53 14.88 13.36 -14.91
N LYS A 54 16.09 13.10 -14.42
CA LYS A 54 17.29 12.96 -15.27
C LYS A 54 17.23 11.74 -16.17
N ALA A 55 16.61 10.65 -15.70
CA ALA A 55 16.50 9.41 -16.47
C ALA A 55 15.56 9.54 -17.69
N LYS A 56 14.66 10.53 -17.72
CA LYS A 56 13.73 10.84 -18.84
C LYS A 56 12.94 9.64 -19.34
N HIS A 57 12.11 9.09 -18.46
CA HIS A 57 11.24 7.97 -18.84
C HIS A 57 10.23 8.37 -19.92
N PRO A 58 9.90 7.47 -20.87
CA PRO A 58 9.13 7.84 -22.05
C PRO A 58 7.67 8.22 -21.75
N PHE A 59 7.05 7.55 -20.75
CA PHE A 59 5.63 7.72 -20.46
C PHE A 59 5.39 8.42 -19.14
N TYR A 60 5.80 7.78 -18.04
CA TYR A 60 5.54 8.24 -16.67
C TYR A 60 6.80 8.21 -15.83
N ASP A 61 6.88 9.13 -14.87
CA ASP A 61 7.98 9.22 -13.92
C ASP A 61 7.73 8.36 -12.68
N CYS A 62 6.45 8.24 -12.27
CA CYS A 62 6.08 7.43 -11.12
C CYS A 62 4.65 6.88 -11.22
N VAL A 63 4.41 5.78 -10.47
CA VAL A 63 3.08 5.21 -10.23
C VAL A 63 2.67 5.51 -8.80
N VAL A 64 1.42 5.95 -8.60
CA VAL A 64 0.84 6.23 -7.29
C VAL A 64 -0.46 5.42 -7.13
N PRO A 65 -0.54 4.50 -6.14
CA PRO A 65 -1.79 3.86 -5.80
C PRO A 65 -2.75 4.86 -5.17
N VAL A 66 -3.97 4.94 -5.69
CA VAL A 66 -4.97 5.91 -5.24
C VAL A 66 -6.31 5.24 -4.95
N SER A 67 -7.00 5.70 -3.93
CA SER A 67 -8.31 5.21 -3.52
C SER A 67 -9.40 6.29 -3.49
N GLY A 68 -9.04 7.55 -3.77
CA GLY A 68 -9.89 8.72 -3.52
C GLY A 68 -9.87 9.19 -2.07
N GLY A 69 -9.03 8.59 -1.22
CA GLY A 69 -8.79 9.07 0.14
C GLY A 69 -7.82 10.25 0.19
N LYS A 70 -7.87 11.01 1.29
CA LYS A 70 -7.05 12.23 1.48
C LYS A 70 -5.54 12.01 1.33
N ASP A 71 -5.04 10.87 1.81
CA ASP A 71 -3.61 10.60 1.84
C ASP A 71 -3.08 10.31 0.43
N SER A 72 -3.78 9.49 -0.35
CA SER A 72 -3.43 9.23 -1.74
C SER A 72 -3.59 10.47 -2.63
N TRP A 73 -4.58 11.33 -2.36
CA TRP A 73 -4.73 12.61 -3.05
C TRP A 73 -3.53 13.53 -2.78
N TYR A 74 -3.16 13.68 -1.49
CA TYR A 74 -2.00 14.48 -1.11
C TYR A 74 -0.71 14.03 -1.80
N GLN A 75 -0.47 12.72 -1.85
CA GLN A 75 0.71 12.16 -2.52
C GLN A 75 0.71 12.46 -4.02
N ALA A 76 -0.40 12.18 -4.70
CA ALA A 76 -0.52 12.46 -6.12
C ALA A 76 -0.34 13.94 -6.43
N ALA A 77 -0.95 14.83 -5.63
CA ALA A 77 -0.79 16.28 -5.75
C ALA A 77 0.66 16.73 -5.54
N MET A 78 1.31 16.22 -4.48
CA MET A 78 2.71 16.56 -4.23
C MET A 78 3.62 16.18 -5.39
N LEU A 79 3.44 14.98 -5.95
CA LEU A 79 4.27 14.49 -7.05
C LEU A 79 3.96 15.21 -8.37
N ALA A 80 2.68 15.40 -8.69
CA ALA A 80 2.27 16.04 -9.94
C ALA A 80 2.51 17.56 -9.93
N GLU A 81 2.03 18.27 -8.90
CA GLU A 81 2.05 19.73 -8.87
C GLU A 81 3.36 20.30 -8.32
N LYS A 82 3.81 19.79 -7.15
CA LYS A 82 5.00 20.37 -6.49
C LYS A 82 6.29 19.89 -7.14
N PHE A 83 6.37 18.58 -7.46
CA PHE A 83 7.55 18.01 -8.11
C PHE A 83 7.45 17.99 -9.64
N ASN A 84 6.29 18.30 -10.22
CA ASN A 84 6.06 18.32 -11.67
C ASN A 84 6.49 17.00 -12.36
N LEU A 85 6.10 15.88 -11.76
CA LEU A 85 6.30 14.55 -12.33
C LEU A 85 5.09 14.13 -13.16
N LYS A 86 5.35 13.30 -14.18
CA LYS A 86 4.30 12.61 -14.94
C LYS A 86 3.80 11.42 -14.12
N VAL A 87 2.69 11.61 -13.41
CA VAL A 87 2.12 10.63 -12.49
C VAL A 87 1.12 9.74 -13.21
N LEU A 88 1.26 8.41 -13.06
CA LEU A 88 0.23 7.44 -13.38
C LEU A 88 -0.45 6.98 -12.09
N CYS A 89 -1.72 7.33 -11.92
CA CYS A 89 -2.52 6.85 -10.80
C CYS A 89 -3.08 5.45 -11.07
N VAL A 90 -3.06 4.58 -10.06
CA VAL A 90 -3.61 3.21 -10.18
C VAL A 90 -4.57 2.94 -9.03
N THR A 91 -5.75 2.40 -9.36
CA THR A 91 -6.75 1.97 -8.35
C THR A 91 -7.12 0.50 -8.55
N LEU A 92 -7.09 -0.29 -7.49
CA LEU A 92 -7.82 -1.54 -7.47
C LEU A 92 -9.32 -1.24 -7.29
N GLY A 93 -10.14 -1.65 -8.23
CA GLY A 93 -11.59 -1.45 -8.17
C GLY A 93 -12.21 -2.23 -7.01
N ALA A 94 -12.68 -1.52 -5.98
CA ALA A 94 -13.42 -2.11 -4.88
C ALA A 94 -14.75 -2.72 -5.37
N HIS A 95 -15.20 -3.80 -4.73
CA HIS A 95 -16.46 -4.45 -5.09
C HIS A 95 -17.69 -3.65 -4.71
N LEU A 96 -17.61 -2.89 -3.63
CA LEU A 96 -18.69 -2.08 -3.08
C LEU A 96 -18.14 -0.67 -2.79
N PRO A 97 -17.80 0.11 -3.81
CA PRO A 97 -17.35 1.47 -3.58
C PRO A 97 -18.53 2.33 -3.13
N THR A 98 -18.27 3.29 -2.23
CA THR A 98 -19.27 4.30 -1.90
C THR A 98 -19.36 5.34 -3.01
N THR A 99 -20.50 6.03 -3.10
CA THR A 99 -20.71 7.11 -4.07
C THR A 99 -19.68 8.21 -3.87
N GLU A 100 -19.46 8.60 -2.61
CA GLU A 100 -18.48 9.62 -2.21
C GLU A 100 -17.05 9.22 -2.58
N GLY A 101 -16.70 7.94 -2.41
CA GLY A 101 -15.37 7.44 -2.78
C GLY A 101 -15.14 7.50 -4.29
N ILE A 102 -16.16 7.19 -5.09
CA ILE A 102 -16.09 7.32 -6.55
C ILE A 102 -15.96 8.78 -6.97
N GLU A 103 -16.79 9.66 -6.40
CA GLU A 103 -16.75 11.10 -6.67
C GLU A 103 -15.40 11.72 -6.30
N ASN A 104 -14.87 11.40 -5.11
CA ASN A 104 -13.57 11.87 -4.66
C ASN A 104 -12.44 11.43 -5.61
N LEU A 105 -12.45 10.15 -6.04
CA LEU A 105 -11.45 9.65 -6.98
C LEU A 105 -11.54 10.38 -8.33
N ASN A 106 -12.73 10.55 -8.87
CA ASN A 106 -12.96 11.25 -10.15
C ASN A 106 -12.54 12.73 -10.05
N ASN A 107 -12.87 13.40 -8.95
CA ASN A 107 -12.47 14.79 -8.72
C ASN A 107 -10.94 14.90 -8.63
N MET A 108 -10.28 14.01 -7.88
CA MET A 108 -8.83 13.98 -7.78
C MET A 108 -8.15 13.86 -9.15
N ILE A 109 -8.58 12.90 -9.97
CA ILE A 109 -8.01 12.67 -11.30
C ILE A 109 -8.18 13.91 -12.19
N LYS A 110 -9.39 14.50 -12.15
CA LYS A 110 -9.70 15.71 -12.92
C LYS A 110 -8.92 16.93 -12.45
N ASP A 111 -8.89 17.18 -11.14
CA ASP A 111 -8.27 18.37 -10.57
C ASP A 111 -6.75 18.34 -10.72
N LEU A 112 -6.13 17.18 -10.55
CA LEU A 112 -4.68 17.01 -10.75
C LEU A 112 -4.28 16.81 -12.21
N ASN A 113 -5.25 16.63 -13.11
CA ASN A 113 -5.02 16.36 -14.54
C ASN A 113 -4.01 15.22 -14.78
N VAL A 114 -4.22 14.08 -14.11
CA VAL A 114 -3.34 12.90 -14.17
C VAL A 114 -4.01 11.73 -14.87
N ASP A 115 -3.20 10.85 -15.46
CA ASP A 115 -3.70 9.61 -16.03
C ASP A 115 -4.04 8.59 -14.95
N HIS A 116 -5.06 7.76 -15.21
CA HIS A 116 -5.55 6.80 -14.24
C HIS A 116 -5.91 5.45 -14.86
N ILE A 117 -5.45 4.38 -14.22
CA ILE A 117 -5.81 3.00 -14.54
C ILE A 117 -6.59 2.40 -13.37
N LYS A 118 -7.76 1.83 -13.68
CA LYS A 118 -8.56 1.05 -12.74
C LYS A 118 -8.45 -0.42 -13.07
N VAL A 119 -7.83 -1.19 -12.19
CA VAL A 119 -7.75 -2.66 -12.29
C VAL A 119 -8.94 -3.28 -11.57
N THR A 120 -9.65 -4.19 -12.22
CA THR A 120 -10.79 -4.88 -11.61
C THR A 120 -10.61 -6.39 -11.76
N ILE A 121 -10.64 -7.10 -10.63
CA ILE A 121 -10.62 -8.55 -10.62
C ILE A 121 -12.01 -9.09 -11.01
N LYS A 122 -12.05 -10.21 -11.71
CA LYS A 122 -13.30 -10.93 -12.03
C LYS A 122 -14.11 -11.19 -10.74
N PRO A 123 -15.34 -10.64 -10.64
CA PRO A 123 -16.07 -10.63 -9.36
C PRO A 123 -16.36 -12.01 -8.76
N SER A 124 -16.55 -13.02 -9.62
CA SER A 124 -16.77 -14.42 -9.17
C SER A 124 -15.52 -14.98 -8.47
N VAL A 125 -14.36 -14.81 -9.09
CA VAL A 125 -13.07 -15.27 -8.56
C VAL A 125 -12.75 -14.57 -7.24
N PHE A 126 -12.87 -13.26 -7.20
CA PHE A 126 -12.59 -12.49 -6.00
C PHE A 126 -13.47 -12.90 -4.82
N ARG A 127 -14.78 -13.13 -5.07
CA ARG A 127 -15.70 -13.61 -4.03
C ARG A 127 -15.31 -14.98 -3.50
N GLN A 128 -14.90 -15.90 -4.37
CA GLN A 128 -14.47 -17.25 -3.99
C GLN A 128 -13.20 -17.20 -3.14
N ILE A 129 -12.17 -16.44 -3.57
CA ILE A 129 -10.94 -16.30 -2.82
C ILE A 129 -11.21 -15.66 -1.45
N ARG A 130 -11.98 -14.57 -1.37
CA ARG A 130 -12.36 -13.94 -0.10
C ARG A 130 -13.05 -14.93 0.85
N ARG A 131 -13.98 -15.73 0.33
CA ARG A 131 -14.66 -16.76 1.13
C ARG A 131 -13.68 -17.80 1.66
N LYS A 132 -12.77 -18.29 0.82
CA LYS A 132 -11.72 -19.24 1.22
C LYS A 132 -10.80 -18.65 2.28
N CYS A 133 -10.34 -17.41 2.10
CA CYS A 133 -9.52 -16.70 3.06
C CYS A 133 -10.23 -16.56 4.42
N PHE A 134 -11.50 -16.17 4.41
CA PHE A 134 -12.29 -16.07 5.64
C PHE A 134 -12.44 -17.43 6.34
N MET A 135 -12.80 -18.48 5.60
CA MET A 135 -13.02 -19.81 6.17
C MET A 135 -11.74 -20.47 6.72
N ARG A 136 -10.59 -20.19 6.11
CA ARG A 136 -9.31 -20.85 6.48
C ARG A 136 -8.49 -20.02 7.47
N GLN A 137 -8.62 -18.69 7.46
CA GLN A 137 -7.76 -17.78 8.23
C GLN A 137 -8.53 -16.75 9.06
N GLY A 138 -9.85 -16.66 8.91
CA GLY A 138 -10.66 -15.59 9.55
C GLY A 138 -10.43 -14.20 8.95
N GLU A 139 -9.72 -14.08 7.80
CA GLU A 139 -9.33 -12.82 7.17
C GLU A 139 -9.82 -12.72 5.73
N PRO A 140 -10.92 -12.00 5.46
CA PRO A 140 -11.49 -11.93 4.11
C PRO A 140 -10.73 -10.99 3.17
N ASN A 141 -9.91 -10.07 3.68
CA ASN A 141 -9.30 -8.99 2.88
C ASN A 141 -7.94 -9.37 2.29
N TRP A 142 -7.40 -10.53 2.62
CA TRP A 142 -6.10 -10.99 2.10
C TRP A 142 -6.01 -10.84 0.58
N ALA A 143 -7.04 -11.33 -0.15
CA ALA A 143 -7.06 -11.26 -1.62
C ALA A 143 -7.05 -9.81 -2.14
N GLU A 144 -7.73 -8.90 -1.43
CA GLU A 144 -7.79 -7.49 -1.78
C GLU A 144 -6.43 -6.80 -1.61
N HIS A 145 -5.77 -7.07 -0.48
CA HIS A 145 -4.43 -6.52 -0.23
C HIS A 145 -3.41 -7.03 -1.26
N CYS A 146 -3.37 -8.34 -1.52
CA CYS A 146 -2.47 -8.89 -2.54
C CYS A 146 -2.74 -8.31 -3.92
N ALA A 147 -4.00 -8.21 -4.33
CA ALA A 147 -4.38 -7.66 -5.61
C ALA A 147 -4.04 -6.17 -5.73
N MET A 148 -4.17 -5.42 -4.65
CA MET A 148 -3.79 -4.00 -4.62
C MET A 148 -2.28 -3.84 -4.87
N PHE A 149 -1.44 -4.59 -4.17
CA PHE A 149 0.00 -4.52 -4.38
C PHE A 149 0.40 -5.00 -5.77
N SER A 150 -0.08 -6.16 -6.21
CA SER A 150 0.28 -6.73 -7.50
C SER A 150 -0.20 -5.87 -8.68
N SER A 151 -1.39 -5.29 -8.63
CA SER A 151 -1.89 -4.43 -9.70
C SER A 151 -1.04 -3.18 -9.88
N VAL A 152 -0.56 -2.57 -8.80
CA VAL A 152 0.29 -1.38 -8.85
C VAL A 152 1.66 -1.73 -9.40
N VAL A 153 2.30 -2.79 -8.88
CA VAL A 153 3.63 -3.23 -9.33
C VAL A 153 3.58 -3.70 -10.79
N ASN A 154 2.59 -4.49 -11.17
CA ASN A 154 2.42 -4.94 -12.56
C ASN A 154 2.20 -3.76 -13.52
N THR A 155 1.43 -2.76 -13.10
CA THR A 155 1.27 -1.55 -13.92
C THR A 155 2.60 -0.83 -14.09
N ALA A 156 3.38 -0.66 -13.02
CA ALA A 156 4.71 -0.05 -13.11
C ALA A 156 5.64 -0.83 -14.06
N LEU A 157 5.62 -2.16 -14.00
CA LEU A 157 6.42 -3.02 -14.88
C LEU A 157 5.98 -2.92 -16.34
N ILE A 158 4.67 -2.95 -16.62
CA ILE A 158 4.11 -2.87 -17.99
C ILE A 158 4.48 -1.53 -18.66
N TYR A 159 4.43 -0.44 -17.91
CA TYR A 159 4.75 0.89 -18.42
C TYR A 159 6.22 1.28 -18.21
N GLU A 160 7.06 0.34 -17.72
CA GLU A 160 8.49 0.58 -17.44
C GLU A 160 8.72 1.80 -16.54
N VAL A 161 7.84 2.01 -15.55
CA VAL A 161 7.93 3.13 -14.63
C VAL A 161 8.82 2.76 -13.45
N PRO A 162 9.90 3.52 -13.19
CA PRO A 162 10.93 3.14 -12.23
C PRO A 162 10.58 3.38 -10.78
N LEU A 163 9.59 4.23 -10.50
CA LEU A 163 9.26 4.66 -9.15
C LEU A 163 7.79 4.35 -8.82
N VAL A 164 7.57 3.65 -7.73
CA VAL A 164 6.24 3.48 -7.11
C VAL A 164 6.23 4.17 -5.75
N VAL A 165 5.27 5.07 -5.54
CA VAL A 165 5.17 5.84 -4.29
C VAL A 165 3.95 5.37 -3.50
N TRP A 166 4.20 4.69 -2.38
CA TRP A 166 3.17 4.20 -1.46
C TRP A 166 2.89 5.21 -0.34
N GLY A 167 1.62 5.26 0.10
CA GLY A 167 1.14 6.21 1.09
C GLY A 167 1.29 5.82 2.54
N GLU A 168 1.52 4.55 2.79
CA GLU A 168 1.45 4.01 4.14
C GLU A 168 2.64 3.09 4.42
N ASP A 169 3.21 3.22 5.60
CA ASP A 169 4.04 2.19 6.21
C ASP A 169 3.27 1.57 7.38
N ILE A 170 2.58 0.47 7.08
CA ILE A 170 1.68 -0.19 8.03
C ILE A 170 2.42 -0.67 9.27
N ALA A 171 3.64 -1.19 9.13
CA ALA A 171 4.42 -1.67 10.25
C ALA A 171 4.83 -0.51 11.18
N PHE A 172 5.18 0.63 10.61
CA PHE A 172 5.55 1.82 11.35
C PHE A 172 4.34 2.50 12.02
N GLU A 173 3.17 2.48 11.36
CA GLU A 173 1.97 3.15 11.86
C GLU A 173 1.21 2.33 12.91
N PHE A 174 1.03 1.04 12.66
CA PHE A 174 0.14 0.19 13.46
C PHE A 174 0.86 -0.91 14.23
N GLY A 175 2.20 -0.92 14.17
CA GLY A 175 3.03 -1.99 14.71
C GLY A 175 2.92 -3.28 13.89
N GLY A 176 3.98 -4.05 13.87
CA GLY A 176 4.15 -5.28 13.12
C GLY A 176 5.62 -5.68 13.12
N LEU A 177 6.01 -6.55 12.21
CA LEU A 177 7.42 -6.87 11.98
C LEU A 177 8.14 -5.60 11.54
N GLN A 178 9.08 -5.13 12.35
CA GLN A 178 9.85 -3.93 12.03
C GLN A 178 10.73 -4.18 10.82
N ARG A 179 10.61 -3.31 9.83
CA ARG A 179 11.64 -3.16 8.80
C ARG A 179 12.89 -2.56 9.43
N SER A 180 14.05 -2.92 8.92
CA SER A 180 15.27 -2.19 9.26
C SER A 180 15.10 -0.73 8.83
N GLU A 181 15.53 0.22 9.66
CA GLU A 181 15.45 1.67 9.37
C GLU A 181 16.14 2.08 8.05
N SER A 182 16.85 1.14 7.42
CA SER A 182 17.73 1.36 6.27
C SER A 182 17.18 0.90 4.92
N SER A 183 16.00 0.27 4.85
CA SER A 183 15.48 -0.24 3.56
C SER A 183 14.10 0.32 3.22
N PRO A 184 14.02 1.33 2.35
CA PRO A 184 12.74 1.86 1.85
C PRO A 184 12.15 1.02 0.70
N THR A 185 12.57 -0.22 0.49
CA THR A 185 12.15 -1.00 -0.69
C THR A 185 10.89 -1.80 -0.46
N ALA A 186 10.02 -1.82 -1.48
CA ALA A 186 8.78 -2.60 -1.50
C ALA A 186 9.01 -4.13 -1.50
N ILE A 187 10.24 -4.60 -1.72
CA ILE A 187 10.60 -6.03 -1.74
C ILE A 187 10.28 -6.73 -0.40
N GLU A 188 10.27 -5.99 0.71
CA GLU A 188 9.94 -6.55 2.02
C GLU A 188 8.43 -6.61 2.31
N ILE A 189 7.58 -6.07 1.43
CA ILE A 189 6.11 -6.14 1.56
C ILE A 189 5.63 -7.59 1.51
N ASP A 190 6.31 -8.44 0.74
CA ASP A 190 5.97 -9.86 0.60
C ASP A 190 6.06 -10.66 1.91
N LYS A 191 6.86 -10.19 2.86
CA LYS A 191 7.01 -10.79 4.20
C LYS A 191 6.13 -10.10 5.26
N SER A 192 5.22 -9.23 4.84
CA SER A 192 4.38 -8.48 5.77
C SER A 192 3.27 -9.34 6.36
N ASP A 193 2.75 -8.93 7.52
CA ASP A 193 1.55 -9.52 8.13
C ASP A 193 0.34 -9.52 7.19
N LEU A 194 0.35 -8.69 6.14
CA LEU A 194 -0.73 -8.58 5.16
C LEU A 194 -0.83 -9.81 4.27
N THR A 195 0.31 -10.37 3.84
CA THR A 195 0.33 -11.57 2.98
C THR A 195 0.31 -12.86 3.78
N LYS A 196 0.67 -12.81 5.07
CA LYS A 196 0.74 -13.98 5.98
C LYS A 196 1.55 -15.14 5.38
N GLU A 197 2.61 -14.82 4.64
CA GLU A 197 3.46 -15.79 3.94
C GLU A 197 2.71 -16.70 2.97
N LYS A 198 1.49 -16.33 2.56
CA LYS A 198 0.67 -17.06 1.59
C LYS A 198 0.86 -16.48 0.20
N THR A 199 0.74 -17.34 -0.78
CA THR A 199 0.71 -16.99 -2.19
C THR A 199 -0.67 -17.22 -2.77
N ILE A 200 -0.93 -16.69 -3.96
CA ILE A 200 -2.19 -16.93 -4.66
C ILE A 200 -2.41 -18.42 -4.96
N PHE A 201 -1.33 -19.18 -5.14
CA PHE A 201 -1.38 -20.62 -5.41
C PHE A 201 -1.94 -21.44 -4.24
N ASP A 202 -1.89 -20.94 -3.00
CA ASP A 202 -2.48 -21.60 -1.83
C ASP A 202 -4.03 -21.64 -1.89
N TRP A 203 -4.63 -20.89 -2.82
CA TRP A 203 -6.08 -20.75 -2.95
C TRP A 203 -6.66 -21.39 -4.19
N LEU A 204 -5.80 -21.99 -5.04
CA LEU A 204 -6.23 -22.72 -6.23
C LEU A 204 -6.93 -24.03 -5.86
N ASP A 205 -7.99 -24.34 -6.58
CA ASP A 205 -8.73 -25.61 -6.55
C ASP A 205 -9.68 -25.67 -7.76
N ASP A 206 -10.68 -26.56 -7.70
CA ASP A 206 -11.66 -26.72 -8.79
C ASP A 206 -12.48 -25.45 -9.09
N ASP A 207 -12.64 -24.56 -8.10
CA ASP A 207 -13.41 -23.32 -8.25
C ASP A 207 -12.57 -22.11 -8.73
N VAL A 208 -11.25 -22.14 -8.49
CA VAL A 208 -10.31 -21.07 -8.86
C VAL A 208 -9.08 -21.69 -9.48
N SER A 209 -8.91 -21.51 -10.78
CA SER A 209 -7.79 -22.04 -11.54
C SER A 209 -6.65 -21.02 -11.69
N ASP A 210 -5.49 -21.50 -12.15
CA ASP A 210 -4.34 -20.66 -12.50
C ASP A 210 -4.66 -19.61 -13.58
N ARG A 211 -5.66 -19.87 -14.43
CA ARG A 211 -6.13 -18.92 -15.47
C ARG A 211 -6.99 -17.78 -14.90
N ASP A 212 -7.43 -17.89 -13.67
CA ASP A 212 -8.24 -16.89 -12.99
C ASP A 212 -7.38 -15.88 -12.21
N ILE A 213 -6.07 -16.10 -12.14
CA ILE A 213 -5.09 -15.25 -11.46
C ILE A 213 -4.14 -14.61 -12.49
N PHE A 214 -3.60 -13.43 -12.17
CA PHE A 214 -2.66 -12.67 -13.01
C PHE A 214 -1.49 -12.13 -12.20
#